data_d0ca018b8e586c4323dfbd29adfa4276
#
_entry.id   d0ca018b8e586c4323dfbd29adfa4276
#
_cell.length_a   1.000
_cell.length_b   1.000
_cell.length_c   1.000
_cell.angle_alpha   90.00
_cell.angle_beta   90.00
_cell.angle_gamma   90.00
#
_symmetry.space_group_name_H-M   'P 1'
#
loop_
_entity.id
_entity.type
_entity.pdbx_description
1 polymer ?
#
loop_
_entity_poly.entity_id
_entity_poly.type
_entity_poly.pdbx_seq_one_letter_code
_entity_poly.pdbx_strand_id
1 'polypeptide(L)'
;MMQFRLLAMACLGAASATCKPKLRVENFINPGPSLDMVSSLVIGSEAAMIVDLPLAVPQAVALADWVANTTDKPLVAAFSTHFHPDHYLSGAAFLARFPETKLYANSKAVALIENEVEQKIATWKGILGSDAVVDKPAIPTPYDFTFFTLPGDESTPIHLISPLVADTIDETLFWIPSISTLIAGDSVYSHTVHLWLADLLSPALSEAWLSTLDFVESLAPKRIIPGHSLTLKGFGPKIDLKHSRDYVKFFKDQIESKGEDFYTPQEIFNLIDKKFPGLLASKTSTTSLTLLNITGEEFGRGGKRQVHYVDLAAFNSTAELEGWNLGLKDE
;
A
#
# COMPACT_ATOMS: atom_id res chain seq x y z
N MET A 1 -27.75 56.11 56.08
CA MET A 1 -26.64 55.25 55.61
C MET A 1 -27.25 54.15 54.71
N MET A 2 -27.13 54.33 53.39
CA MET A 2 -27.71 53.46 52.41
C MET A 2 -26.57 52.62 51.81
N GLN A 3 -26.54 51.32 52.02
CA GLN A 3 -25.53 50.40 51.50
C GLN A 3 -25.97 49.94 50.09
N PHE A 4 -25.19 50.32 49.07
CA PHE A 4 -25.28 49.77 47.72
C PHE A 4 -24.57 48.40 47.64
N ARG A 5 -25.31 47.37 47.36
CA ARG A 5 -24.74 46.04 47.00
C ARG A 5 -24.55 45.99 45.46
N LEU A 6 -23.30 45.95 45.04
CA LEU A 6 -22.94 45.62 43.64
C LEU A 6 -23.13 44.10 43.44
N LEU A 7 -24.02 43.76 42.52
CA LEU A 7 -24.12 42.39 41.97
C LEU A 7 -23.14 42.29 40.78
N ALA A 8 -22.08 41.53 40.95
CA ALA A 8 -21.20 41.18 39.82
C ALA A 8 -21.80 39.98 39.10
N MET A 9 -22.31 40.21 37.89
CA MET A 9 -22.73 39.13 36.99
C MET A 9 -21.49 38.58 36.29
N ALA A 10 -21.05 37.38 36.68
CA ALA A 10 -20.03 36.61 35.96
C ALA A 10 -20.69 35.92 34.75
N CYS A 11 -20.43 36.44 33.57
CA CYS A 11 -20.73 35.73 32.33
C CYS A 11 -19.75 34.55 32.16
N LEU A 12 -20.15 33.36 32.53
CA LEU A 12 -19.46 32.14 32.10
C LEU A 12 -19.77 31.93 30.58
N GLY A 13 -18.87 32.36 29.75
CA GLY A 13 -18.83 31.95 28.35
C GLY A 13 -18.49 30.46 28.27
N ALA A 14 -19.47 29.61 28.11
CA ALA A 14 -19.23 28.22 27.71
C ALA A 14 -18.64 28.24 26.31
N ALA A 15 -17.32 28.07 26.20
CA ALA A 15 -16.70 27.73 24.94
C ALA A 15 -17.23 26.35 24.51
N SER A 16 -18.16 26.36 23.57
CA SER A 16 -18.59 25.14 22.91
C SER A 16 -17.36 24.56 22.19
N ALA A 17 -16.78 23.52 22.77
CA ALA A 17 -15.76 22.75 22.09
C ALA A 17 -16.45 22.09 20.88
N THR A 18 -16.38 22.72 19.71
CA THR A 18 -16.76 22.11 18.45
C THR A 18 -15.85 20.91 18.28
N CYS A 19 -16.39 19.69 18.45
CA CYS A 19 -15.68 18.47 18.16
C CYS A 19 -15.32 18.52 16.67
N LYS A 20 -14.04 18.77 16.36
CA LYS A 20 -13.57 18.72 14.95
C LYS A 20 -13.94 17.34 14.40
N PRO A 21 -14.48 17.27 13.17
CA PRO A 21 -14.73 15.99 12.53
C PRO A 21 -13.41 15.21 12.49
N LYS A 22 -13.45 13.95 12.93
CA LYS A 22 -12.28 13.07 12.84
C LYS A 22 -11.99 12.75 11.39
N LEU A 23 -10.70 12.56 11.05
CA LEU A 23 -10.32 11.96 9.78
C LEU A 23 -11.12 10.67 9.55
N ARG A 24 -11.56 10.43 8.32
CA ARG A 24 -12.19 9.18 7.92
C ARG A 24 -11.49 8.59 6.70
N VAL A 25 -11.52 7.27 6.59
CA VAL A 25 -10.92 6.55 5.47
C VAL A 25 -11.98 5.72 4.79
N GLU A 26 -12.21 6.03 3.52
CA GLU A 26 -13.04 5.27 2.60
C GLU A 26 -12.15 4.47 1.65
N ASN A 27 -12.62 3.31 1.20
CA ASN A 27 -11.82 2.43 0.38
C ASN A 27 -12.54 2.04 -0.90
N PHE A 28 -11.77 1.87 -1.97
CA PHE A 28 -12.23 1.41 -3.28
C PHE A 28 -11.38 0.22 -3.73
N ILE A 29 -12.02 -0.84 -4.19
CA ILE A 29 -11.33 -1.97 -4.81
C ILE A 29 -11.24 -1.72 -6.30
N ASN A 30 -10.05 -1.85 -6.88
CA ASN A 30 -9.77 -1.73 -8.30
C ASN A 30 -9.71 -3.13 -8.92
N PRO A 31 -10.82 -3.66 -9.46
CA PRO A 31 -10.91 -5.06 -9.84
C PRO A 31 -10.22 -5.36 -11.17
N GLY A 32 -10.06 -6.66 -11.45
CA GLY A 32 -9.61 -7.18 -12.75
C GLY A 32 -8.15 -6.86 -13.03
N PRO A 33 -7.83 -6.07 -14.09
CA PRO A 33 -6.45 -5.76 -14.46
C PRO A 33 -5.59 -5.12 -13.36
N SER A 34 -6.23 -4.43 -12.39
CA SER A 34 -5.53 -3.85 -11.24
C SER A 34 -5.51 -4.78 -10.02
N LEU A 35 -5.69 -6.08 -10.21
CA LEU A 35 -5.46 -7.15 -9.23
C LEU A 35 -6.24 -7.00 -7.91
N ASP A 36 -7.43 -6.38 -7.96
CA ASP A 36 -8.24 -6.07 -6.76
C ASP A 36 -7.49 -5.21 -5.71
N MET A 37 -6.56 -4.35 -6.18
CA MET A 37 -5.82 -3.40 -5.36
C MET A 37 -6.78 -2.43 -4.65
N VAL A 38 -6.49 -2.07 -3.41
CA VAL A 38 -7.32 -1.22 -2.56
C VAL A 38 -6.77 0.20 -2.51
N SER A 39 -7.44 1.13 -3.19
CA SER A 39 -7.17 2.56 -3.00
C SER A 39 -7.84 3.06 -1.72
N SER A 40 -7.15 3.94 -0.97
CA SER A 40 -7.61 4.49 0.31
C SER A 40 -7.73 6.01 0.25
N LEU A 41 -8.95 6.53 0.37
CA LEU A 41 -9.25 7.96 0.42
C LEU A 41 -9.35 8.42 1.87
N VAL A 42 -8.40 9.24 2.31
CA VAL A 42 -8.41 9.88 3.64
C VAL A 42 -9.05 11.26 3.51
N ILE A 43 -10.14 11.48 4.23
CA ILE A 43 -10.95 12.70 4.16
C ILE A 43 -10.87 13.43 5.49
N GLY A 44 -10.42 14.67 5.43
CA GLY A 44 -10.36 15.61 6.55
C GLY A 44 -11.50 16.63 6.53
N SER A 45 -11.33 17.66 7.36
CA SER A 45 -12.32 18.74 7.51
C SER A 45 -12.38 19.66 6.28
N GLU A 46 -11.25 19.94 5.64
CA GLU A 46 -11.14 20.90 4.53
C GLU A 46 -10.55 20.28 3.24
N ALA A 47 -9.85 19.16 3.34
CA ALA A 47 -9.17 18.51 2.22
C ALA A 47 -9.21 16.99 2.32
N ALA A 48 -8.80 16.32 1.23
CA ALA A 48 -8.62 14.87 1.16
C ALA A 48 -7.28 14.51 0.52
N MET A 49 -6.82 13.29 0.78
CA MET A 49 -5.71 12.65 0.07
C MET A 49 -6.08 11.21 -0.29
N ILE A 50 -5.42 10.65 -1.30
CA ILE A 50 -5.60 9.26 -1.71
C ILE A 50 -4.27 8.51 -1.65
N VAL A 51 -4.34 7.23 -1.30
CA VAL A 51 -3.20 6.29 -1.32
C VAL A 51 -3.50 5.21 -2.32
N ASP A 52 -2.56 4.96 -3.19
CA ASP A 52 -2.51 4.02 -4.30
C ASP A 52 -3.48 4.29 -5.46
N LEU A 53 -2.91 4.30 -6.66
CA LEU A 53 -3.59 4.53 -7.93
C LEU A 53 -3.41 3.32 -8.84
N PRO A 54 -4.47 2.86 -9.55
CA PRO A 54 -4.48 1.54 -10.17
C PRO A 54 -3.60 1.42 -11.42
N LEU A 55 -3.31 0.17 -11.78
CA LEU A 55 -2.57 -0.23 -12.96
C LEU A 55 -3.22 0.21 -14.27
N ALA A 56 -4.52 0.01 -14.39
CA ALA A 56 -5.21 0.13 -15.67
C ALA A 56 -6.06 1.41 -15.76
N VAL A 57 -6.09 2.00 -16.94
CA VAL A 57 -6.81 3.25 -17.24
C VAL A 57 -8.31 3.18 -16.89
N PRO A 58 -9.06 2.11 -17.23
CA PRO A 58 -10.48 2.04 -16.87
C PRO A 58 -10.70 2.10 -15.35
N GLN A 59 -9.84 1.45 -14.55
CA GLN A 59 -9.92 1.47 -13.10
C GLN A 59 -9.53 2.85 -12.55
N ALA A 60 -8.54 3.52 -13.15
CA ALA A 60 -8.15 4.89 -12.77
C ALA A 60 -9.29 5.88 -12.98
N VAL A 61 -10.03 5.77 -14.09
CA VAL A 61 -11.22 6.59 -14.36
C VAL A 61 -12.35 6.27 -13.38
N ALA A 62 -12.62 4.97 -13.13
CA ALA A 62 -13.64 4.55 -12.17
C ALA A 62 -13.32 5.02 -10.74
N LEU A 63 -12.06 4.95 -10.34
CA LEU A 63 -11.58 5.47 -9.05
C LEU A 63 -11.78 7.00 -8.97
N ALA A 64 -11.46 7.73 -10.04
CA ALA A 64 -11.63 9.17 -10.07
C ALA A 64 -13.10 9.59 -9.93
N ASP A 65 -14.00 8.89 -10.61
CA ASP A 65 -15.46 9.11 -10.49
C ASP A 65 -15.95 8.76 -9.07
N TRP A 66 -15.45 7.67 -8.49
CA TRP A 66 -15.78 7.29 -7.11
C TRP A 66 -15.31 8.35 -6.10
N VAL A 67 -14.08 8.88 -6.22
CA VAL A 67 -13.58 9.97 -5.37
C VAL A 67 -14.46 11.20 -5.46
N ALA A 68 -14.79 11.64 -6.69
CA ALA A 68 -15.65 12.81 -6.93
C ALA A 68 -17.06 12.65 -6.34
N ASN A 69 -17.57 11.41 -6.27
CA ASN A 69 -18.87 11.10 -5.65
C ASN A 69 -18.81 10.88 -4.14
N THR A 70 -17.61 10.63 -3.58
CA THR A 70 -17.43 10.31 -2.15
C THR A 70 -17.19 11.56 -1.32
N THR A 71 -16.55 12.58 -1.88
CA THR A 71 -16.24 13.83 -1.18
C THR A 71 -16.30 15.05 -2.11
N ASP A 72 -16.73 16.18 -1.56
CA ASP A 72 -16.64 17.52 -2.16
C ASP A 72 -15.35 18.25 -1.79
N LYS A 73 -14.52 17.65 -0.94
CA LYS A 73 -13.26 18.24 -0.49
C LYS A 73 -12.21 18.22 -1.61
N PRO A 74 -11.38 19.27 -1.73
CA PRO A 74 -10.26 19.25 -2.68
C PRO A 74 -9.31 18.10 -2.36
N LEU A 75 -8.93 17.33 -3.38
CA LEU A 75 -7.91 16.30 -3.30
C LEU A 75 -6.54 16.97 -3.45
N VAL A 76 -5.78 17.08 -2.35
CA VAL A 76 -4.53 17.85 -2.32
C VAL A 76 -3.29 17.00 -2.55
N ALA A 77 -3.37 15.68 -2.30
CA ALA A 77 -2.26 14.75 -2.48
C ALA A 77 -2.75 13.36 -2.90
N ALA A 78 -1.92 12.69 -3.67
CA ALA A 78 -1.96 11.26 -3.92
C ALA A 78 -0.60 10.67 -3.51
N PHE A 79 -0.59 9.47 -2.98
CA PHE A 79 0.63 8.75 -2.60
C PHE A 79 0.63 7.35 -3.21
N SER A 80 1.81 6.86 -3.60
CA SER A 80 2.04 5.44 -3.85
C SER A 80 2.72 4.82 -2.64
N THR A 81 2.26 3.64 -2.21
CA THR A 81 2.89 2.92 -1.09
C THR A 81 4.26 2.39 -1.47
N HIS A 82 4.43 1.92 -2.70
CA HIS A 82 5.66 1.31 -3.22
C HIS A 82 5.71 1.37 -4.76
N PHE A 83 6.73 0.77 -5.37
CA PHE A 83 7.03 0.90 -6.80
C PHE A 83 6.29 -0.08 -7.72
N HIS A 84 5.46 -1.00 -7.21
CA HIS A 84 4.71 -1.90 -8.08
C HIS A 84 3.69 -1.16 -8.95
N PRO A 85 3.55 -1.55 -10.22
CA PRO A 85 2.80 -0.78 -11.21
C PRO A 85 1.31 -0.67 -10.93
N ASP A 86 0.74 -1.60 -10.20
CA ASP A 86 -0.68 -1.57 -9.82
C ASP A 86 -0.99 -0.60 -8.67
N HIS A 87 0.03 0.08 -8.13
CA HIS A 87 -0.11 1.13 -7.12
C HIS A 87 0.15 2.55 -7.65
N TYR A 88 0.58 2.71 -8.96
CA TYR A 88 0.81 4.05 -9.50
C TYR A 88 0.62 4.20 -11.02
N LEU A 89 0.75 3.12 -11.83
CA LEU A 89 1.09 3.22 -13.25
C LEU A 89 0.08 4.03 -14.09
N SER A 90 -1.22 3.82 -13.91
CA SER A 90 -2.25 4.63 -14.57
C SER A 90 -2.70 5.86 -13.76
N GLY A 91 -1.90 6.27 -12.78
CA GLY A 91 -2.13 7.48 -11.99
C GLY A 91 -2.32 8.74 -12.82
N ALA A 92 -1.66 8.87 -13.97
CA ALA A 92 -1.86 9.99 -14.89
C ALA A 92 -3.32 10.12 -15.36
N ALA A 93 -4.00 9.00 -15.62
CA ALA A 93 -5.41 9.00 -16.02
C ALA A 93 -6.34 9.44 -14.87
N PHE A 94 -6.02 9.03 -13.62
CA PHE A 94 -6.70 9.51 -12.43
C PHE A 94 -6.49 11.01 -12.21
N LEU A 95 -5.24 11.47 -12.25
CA LEU A 95 -4.84 12.86 -12.00
C LEU A 95 -5.36 13.83 -13.05
N ALA A 96 -5.70 13.37 -14.25
CA ALA A 96 -6.36 14.20 -15.26
C ALA A 96 -7.70 14.77 -14.76
N ARG A 97 -8.37 14.10 -13.82
CA ARG A 97 -9.58 14.59 -13.15
C ARG A 97 -9.29 15.56 -12.00
N PHE A 98 -8.08 15.48 -11.41
CA PHE A 98 -7.65 16.25 -10.25
C PHE A 98 -6.31 16.93 -10.53
N PRO A 99 -6.24 17.93 -11.43
CA PRO A 99 -4.98 18.49 -11.94
C PRO A 99 -4.14 19.21 -10.87
N GLU A 100 -4.77 19.65 -9.77
CA GLU A 100 -4.06 20.29 -8.65
C GLU A 100 -3.47 19.29 -7.65
N THR A 101 -3.81 18.02 -7.77
CA THR A 101 -3.31 16.95 -6.88
C THR A 101 -1.88 16.60 -7.25
N LYS A 102 -0.99 16.60 -6.25
CA LYS A 102 0.39 16.16 -6.41
C LYS A 102 0.52 14.69 -6.04
N LEU A 103 1.24 13.93 -6.89
CA LEU A 103 1.58 12.53 -6.62
C LEU A 103 2.94 12.46 -5.93
N TYR A 104 3.01 11.68 -4.87
CA TYR A 104 4.19 11.48 -4.03
C TYR A 104 4.47 9.99 -3.80
N ALA A 105 5.74 9.67 -3.55
CA ALA A 105 6.19 8.41 -2.96
C ALA A 105 7.49 8.68 -2.18
N ASN A 106 7.96 7.74 -1.36
CA ASN A 106 9.29 7.88 -0.78
C ASN A 106 10.36 7.87 -1.88
N SER A 107 11.52 8.47 -1.61
CA SER A 107 12.59 8.64 -2.62
C SER A 107 13.10 7.31 -3.19
N LYS A 108 13.11 6.23 -2.40
CA LYS A 108 13.51 4.90 -2.85
C LYS A 108 12.50 4.36 -3.88
N ALA A 109 11.21 4.45 -3.59
CA ALA A 109 10.15 4.07 -4.54
C ALA A 109 10.25 4.87 -5.84
N VAL A 110 10.48 6.18 -5.75
CA VAL A 110 10.65 7.03 -6.95
C VAL A 110 11.82 6.56 -7.80
N ALA A 111 12.97 6.29 -7.19
CA ALA A 111 14.16 5.82 -7.92
C ALA A 111 13.92 4.46 -8.59
N LEU A 112 13.20 3.54 -7.94
CA LEU A 112 12.83 2.24 -8.52
C LEU A 112 11.85 2.41 -9.68
N ILE A 113 10.83 3.26 -9.52
CA ILE A 113 9.88 3.60 -10.59
C ILE A 113 10.61 4.18 -11.81
N GLU A 114 11.49 5.16 -11.62
CA GLU A 114 12.23 5.78 -12.71
C GLU A 114 13.10 4.78 -13.49
N ASN A 115 13.64 3.77 -12.79
CA ASN A 115 14.47 2.73 -13.41
C ASN A 115 13.68 1.75 -14.27
N GLU A 116 12.40 1.51 -14.01
CA GLU A 116 11.68 0.42 -14.70
C GLU A 116 10.39 0.83 -15.41
N VAL A 117 9.91 2.04 -15.22
CA VAL A 117 8.57 2.45 -15.67
C VAL A 117 8.33 2.26 -17.18
N GLU A 118 9.33 2.52 -18.01
CA GLU A 118 9.21 2.34 -19.47
C GLU A 118 9.01 0.85 -19.82
N GLN A 119 9.78 -0.02 -19.19
CA GLN A 119 9.68 -1.46 -19.39
C GLN A 119 8.36 -2.01 -18.82
N LYS A 120 7.91 -1.51 -17.68
CA LYS A 120 6.60 -1.87 -17.09
C LYS A 120 5.45 -1.45 -18.01
N ILE A 121 5.47 -0.25 -18.58
CA ILE A 121 4.47 0.17 -19.58
C ILE A 121 4.44 -0.80 -20.76
N ALA A 122 5.60 -1.11 -21.33
CA ALA A 122 5.69 -2.02 -22.47
C ALA A 122 5.16 -3.42 -22.12
N THR A 123 5.53 -3.96 -20.96
CA THR A 123 5.08 -5.26 -20.45
C THR A 123 3.57 -5.30 -20.28
N TRP A 124 3.01 -4.33 -19.57
CA TRP A 124 1.58 -4.32 -19.26
C TRP A 124 0.70 -4.01 -20.46
N LYS A 125 1.19 -3.20 -21.42
CA LYS A 125 0.51 -3.06 -22.73
C LYS A 125 0.52 -4.35 -23.53
N GLY A 126 1.59 -5.12 -23.45
CA GLY A 126 1.66 -6.45 -24.07
C GLY A 126 0.69 -7.44 -23.47
N ILE A 127 0.42 -7.37 -22.18
CA ILE A 127 -0.48 -8.27 -21.45
C ILE A 127 -1.96 -7.84 -21.57
N LEU A 128 -2.24 -6.56 -21.38
CA LEU A 128 -3.61 -6.02 -21.23
C LEU A 128 -4.14 -5.34 -22.49
N GLY A 129 -3.28 -5.05 -23.46
CA GLY A 129 -3.61 -4.27 -24.66
C GLY A 129 -3.13 -2.81 -24.58
N SER A 130 -2.94 -2.18 -25.74
CA SER A 130 -2.32 -0.87 -25.87
C SER A 130 -3.03 0.25 -25.10
N ASP A 131 -4.35 0.17 -24.99
CA ASP A 131 -5.20 1.23 -24.42
C ASP A 131 -5.47 1.02 -22.93
N ALA A 132 -5.08 -0.14 -22.40
CA ALA A 132 -5.33 -0.49 -21.01
C ALA A 132 -4.41 0.24 -20.01
N VAL A 133 -3.25 0.71 -20.48
CA VAL A 133 -2.22 1.38 -19.67
C VAL A 133 -1.83 2.71 -20.33
N VAL A 134 -1.51 3.70 -19.54
CA VAL A 134 -1.11 5.04 -20.04
C VAL A 134 0.17 4.99 -20.87
N ASP A 135 0.30 5.92 -21.84
CA ASP A 135 1.55 6.11 -22.60
C ASP A 135 2.63 6.85 -21.79
N LYS A 136 2.16 7.77 -20.93
CA LYS A 136 3.03 8.58 -20.08
C LYS A 136 2.52 8.47 -18.64
N PRO A 137 3.27 7.81 -17.76
CA PRO A 137 2.92 7.71 -16.35
C PRO A 137 3.15 9.04 -15.64
N ALA A 138 2.44 9.27 -14.56
CA ALA A 138 2.79 10.31 -13.61
C ALA A 138 3.87 9.74 -12.69
N ILE A 139 5.08 10.29 -12.76
CA ILE A 139 6.16 9.92 -11.85
C ILE A 139 5.94 10.64 -10.53
N PRO A 140 5.92 9.92 -9.39
CA PRO A 140 5.77 10.55 -8.08
C PRO A 140 6.93 11.51 -7.78
N THR A 141 6.63 12.58 -7.04
CA THR A 141 7.65 13.45 -6.46
C THR A 141 8.14 12.83 -5.15
N PRO A 142 9.46 12.81 -4.87
CA PRO A 142 9.99 12.31 -3.60
C PRO A 142 9.39 13.02 -2.39
N TYR A 143 8.98 12.24 -1.38
CA TYR A 143 8.43 12.72 -0.12
C TYR A 143 8.95 11.86 1.04
N ASP A 144 10.01 12.33 1.69
CA ASP A 144 10.70 11.60 2.78
C ASP A 144 10.39 12.16 4.17
N PHE A 145 9.35 12.99 4.28
CA PHE A 145 8.88 13.44 5.59
C PHE A 145 8.11 12.30 6.28
N THR A 146 8.25 12.21 7.59
CA THR A 146 7.67 11.14 8.41
C THR A 146 6.19 11.34 8.72
N PHE A 147 5.58 12.43 8.27
CA PHE A 147 4.15 12.68 8.40
C PHE A 147 3.62 13.60 7.31
N PHE A 148 2.33 13.52 7.08
CA PHE A 148 1.55 14.43 6.25
C PHE A 148 0.35 14.93 7.04
N THR A 149 -0.05 16.19 6.83
CA THR A 149 -1.25 16.77 7.44
C THR A 149 -2.18 17.30 6.36
N LEU A 150 -3.48 17.04 6.51
CA LEU A 150 -4.48 17.70 5.68
C LEU A 150 -4.76 19.12 6.18
N PRO A 151 -4.99 20.09 5.27
CA PRO A 151 -5.50 21.40 5.64
C PRO A 151 -6.71 21.31 6.56
N GLY A 152 -6.69 22.07 7.66
CA GLY A 152 -7.71 22.07 8.71
C GLY A 152 -7.58 20.96 9.75
N ASP A 153 -6.69 20.00 9.55
CA ASP A 153 -6.47 18.83 10.43
C ASP A 153 -5.01 18.67 10.88
N GLU A 154 -4.27 19.78 10.99
CA GLU A 154 -2.83 19.79 11.31
C GLU A 154 -2.51 19.15 12.67
N SER A 155 -3.49 19.09 13.57
CA SER A 155 -3.36 18.43 14.88
C SER A 155 -3.52 16.91 14.85
N THR A 156 -3.85 16.34 13.69
CA THR A 156 -4.08 14.89 13.49
C THR A 156 -3.22 14.36 12.34
N PRO A 157 -1.89 14.30 12.51
CA PRO A 157 -0.99 13.88 11.45
C PRO A 157 -1.23 12.43 11.02
N ILE A 158 -1.01 12.18 9.74
CA ILE A 158 -0.89 10.87 9.13
C ILE A 158 0.60 10.57 9.11
N HIS A 159 1.05 9.56 9.85
CA HIS A 159 2.46 9.19 9.87
C HIS A 159 2.80 8.32 8.67
N LEU A 160 3.89 8.65 7.99
CA LEU A 160 4.48 7.88 6.90
C LEU A 160 5.69 7.16 7.46
N ILE A 161 5.68 5.83 7.37
CA ILE A 161 6.73 4.97 7.90
C ILE A 161 7.32 4.23 6.72
N SER A 162 8.48 4.68 6.27
CA SER A 162 9.16 4.21 5.07
C SER A 162 10.67 4.45 5.15
N PRO A 163 11.47 3.74 4.32
CA PRO A 163 11.07 2.57 3.58
C PRO A 163 11.05 1.34 4.50
N LEU A 164 10.12 0.43 4.23
CA LEU A 164 10.07 -0.88 4.87
C LEU A 164 10.22 -1.96 3.80
N VAL A 165 10.50 -3.17 4.24
CA VAL A 165 10.53 -4.34 3.36
C VAL A 165 9.30 -5.18 3.61
N ALA A 166 8.57 -5.51 2.53
CA ALA A 166 7.47 -6.44 2.57
C ALA A 166 7.48 -7.31 1.32
N ASP A 167 6.48 -7.23 0.45
CA ASP A 167 6.51 -7.92 -0.84
C ASP A 167 7.58 -7.33 -1.77
N THR A 168 8.02 -6.11 -1.47
CA THR A 168 9.17 -5.41 -2.06
C THR A 168 9.96 -4.62 -1.01
N ILE A 169 10.96 -3.82 -1.44
CA ILE A 169 11.99 -3.21 -0.58
C ILE A 169 11.75 -1.74 -0.23
N ASP A 170 10.62 -1.16 -0.60
CA ASP A 170 10.39 0.30 -0.55
C ASP A 170 9.02 0.69 0.03
N GLU A 171 8.37 -0.20 0.75
CA GLU A 171 7.03 -0.01 1.29
C GLU A 171 6.90 1.22 2.21
N THR A 172 5.78 1.92 2.07
CA THR A 172 5.33 2.99 2.96
C THR A 172 4.03 2.63 3.65
N LEU A 173 4.03 2.60 4.97
CA LEU A 173 2.82 2.50 5.77
C LEU A 173 2.28 3.90 6.09
N PHE A 174 0.95 4.06 6.03
CA PHE A 174 0.27 5.29 6.46
C PHE A 174 -0.49 5.03 7.76
N TRP A 175 0.10 5.42 8.89
CA TRP A 175 -0.48 5.26 10.22
C TRP A 175 -1.26 6.50 10.63
N ILE A 176 -2.54 6.35 10.95
CA ILE A 176 -3.45 7.44 11.37
C ILE A 176 -3.86 7.19 12.84
N PRO A 177 -3.06 7.65 13.82
CA PRO A 177 -3.30 7.38 15.24
C PRO A 177 -4.66 7.86 15.73
N SER A 178 -5.13 9.02 15.25
CA SER A 178 -6.39 9.65 15.68
C SER A 178 -7.62 8.76 15.49
N ILE A 179 -7.55 7.81 14.55
CA ILE A 179 -8.61 6.84 14.25
C ILE A 179 -8.12 5.39 14.35
N SER A 180 -6.87 5.18 14.83
CA SER A 180 -6.25 3.86 14.98
C SER A 180 -6.33 3.01 13.70
N THR A 181 -6.10 3.63 12.54
CA THR A 181 -6.18 2.99 11.22
C THR A 181 -4.82 3.01 10.54
N LEU A 182 -4.42 1.87 10.00
CA LEU A 182 -3.22 1.69 9.19
C LEU A 182 -3.64 1.38 7.74
N ILE A 183 -3.12 2.15 6.78
CA ILE A 183 -3.12 1.77 5.37
C ILE A 183 -1.77 1.12 5.14
N ALA A 184 -1.80 -0.17 4.80
CA ALA A 184 -0.61 -1.02 4.86
C ALA A 184 0.04 -1.28 3.51
N GLY A 185 -0.60 -0.89 2.39
CA GLY A 185 -0.15 -1.34 1.08
C GLY A 185 0.04 -2.85 1.06
N ASP A 186 1.01 -3.33 0.32
CA ASP A 186 1.29 -4.75 0.16
C ASP A 186 2.13 -5.34 1.31
N SER A 187 2.43 -4.52 2.33
CA SER A 187 2.92 -5.06 3.61
C SER A 187 1.90 -6.02 4.26
N VAL A 188 0.60 -5.83 4.01
CA VAL A 188 -0.47 -6.72 4.48
C VAL A 188 -1.45 -7.00 3.35
N TYR A 189 -1.70 -8.27 3.07
CA TYR A 189 -2.70 -8.76 2.13
C TYR A 189 -3.96 -9.21 2.87
N SER A 190 -5.13 -9.02 2.25
CA SER A 190 -6.37 -9.58 2.79
C SER A 190 -6.34 -11.11 2.77
N HIS A 191 -6.94 -11.73 3.79
CA HIS A 191 -7.17 -13.17 3.85
C HIS A 191 -8.04 -13.73 2.72
N THR A 192 -8.50 -12.88 1.81
CA THR A 192 -9.32 -13.27 0.65
C THR A 192 -8.52 -13.48 -0.62
N VAL A 193 -7.21 -13.21 -0.61
CA VAL A 193 -6.31 -13.33 -1.76
C VAL A 193 -5.00 -14.04 -1.38
N HIS A 194 -4.34 -14.63 -2.37
CA HIS A 194 -2.94 -15.05 -2.25
C HIS A 194 -2.03 -13.83 -2.27
N LEU A 195 -0.79 -13.98 -1.77
CA LEU A 195 0.20 -12.91 -1.71
C LEU A 195 1.07 -12.91 -2.99
N TRP A 196 1.54 -11.71 -3.36
CA TRP A 196 2.69 -11.58 -4.24
C TRP A 196 3.96 -11.98 -3.49
N LEU A 197 4.71 -12.93 -4.01
CA LEU A 197 5.97 -13.40 -3.42
C LEU A 197 7.14 -13.33 -4.40
N ALA A 198 6.88 -12.99 -5.67
CA ALA A 198 7.87 -13.14 -6.73
C ALA A 198 9.11 -12.26 -6.54
N ASP A 199 9.04 -11.23 -5.70
CA ASP A 199 10.17 -10.36 -5.39
C ASP A 199 10.97 -10.81 -4.15
N LEU A 200 10.57 -11.90 -3.48
CA LEU A 200 11.32 -12.48 -2.35
C LEU A 200 12.51 -13.31 -2.82
N LEU A 201 13.43 -12.68 -3.53
CA LEU A 201 14.55 -13.33 -4.21
C LEU A 201 15.71 -13.72 -3.27
N SER A 202 15.57 -13.46 -1.98
CA SER A 202 16.54 -13.89 -0.95
C SER A 202 15.87 -14.11 0.39
N PRO A 203 16.44 -15.00 1.25
CA PRO A 203 15.93 -15.21 2.61
C PRO A 203 15.91 -13.95 3.49
N ALA A 204 16.77 -12.97 3.21
CA ALA A 204 16.80 -11.71 3.93
C ALA A 204 15.51 -10.90 3.71
N LEU A 205 14.89 -10.98 2.53
CA LEU A 205 13.63 -10.30 2.20
C LEU A 205 12.46 -10.90 2.99
N SER A 206 12.34 -12.23 3.03
CA SER A 206 11.30 -12.91 3.81
C SER A 206 11.41 -12.60 5.30
N GLU A 207 12.63 -12.58 5.87
CA GLU A 207 12.89 -12.21 7.27
C GLU A 207 12.53 -10.75 7.54
N ALA A 208 12.90 -9.85 6.63
CA ALA A 208 12.60 -8.44 6.77
C ALA A 208 11.08 -8.17 6.71
N TRP A 209 10.35 -8.88 5.81
CA TRP A 209 8.89 -8.77 5.79
C TRP A 209 8.25 -9.26 7.09
N LEU A 210 8.70 -10.38 7.64
CA LEU A 210 8.21 -10.84 8.95
C LEU A 210 8.47 -9.80 10.05
N SER A 211 9.62 -9.13 10.03
CA SER A 211 9.95 -8.04 10.97
C SER A 211 9.02 -6.83 10.76
N THR A 212 8.67 -6.50 9.51
CA THR A 212 7.68 -5.45 9.20
C THR A 212 6.30 -5.82 9.76
N LEU A 213 5.87 -7.08 9.64
CA LEU A 213 4.60 -7.54 10.20
C LEU A 213 4.58 -7.49 11.74
N ASP A 214 5.72 -7.75 12.40
CA ASP A 214 5.86 -7.59 13.86
C ASP A 214 5.77 -6.11 14.25
N PHE A 215 6.38 -5.23 13.46
CA PHE A 215 6.26 -3.79 13.66
C PHE A 215 4.81 -3.31 13.49
N VAL A 216 4.10 -3.76 12.44
CA VAL A 216 2.66 -3.45 12.25
C VAL A 216 1.84 -3.88 13.44
N GLU A 217 2.09 -5.08 13.99
CA GLU A 217 1.40 -5.55 15.20
C GLU A 217 1.67 -4.65 16.41
N SER A 218 2.90 -4.16 16.56
CA SER A 218 3.31 -3.28 17.67
C SER A 218 2.59 -1.93 17.67
N LEU A 219 2.16 -1.43 16.50
CA LEU A 219 1.34 -0.20 16.38
C LEU A 219 -0.05 -0.38 16.97
N ALA A 220 -0.48 -1.62 17.23
CA ALA A 220 -1.78 -1.99 17.76
C ALA A 220 -2.97 -1.33 17.02
N PRO A 221 -3.03 -1.36 15.68
CA PRO A 221 -4.11 -0.75 14.92
C PRO A 221 -5.44 -1.44 15.21
N LYS A 222 -6.53 -0.68 15.17
CA LYS A 222 -7.89 -1.24 15.22
C LYS A 222 -8.38 -1.65 13.84
N ARG A 223 -7.87 -1.02 12.80
CA ARG A 223 -8.16 -1.29 11.40
C ARG A 223 -6.87 -1.32 10.61
N ILE A 224 -6.67 -2.36 9.80
CA ILE A 224 -5.59 -2.46 8.81
C ILE A 224 -6.25 -2.56 7.43
N ILE A 225 -5.89 -1.66 6.54
CA ILE A 225 -6.35 -1.67 5.14
C ILE A 225 -5.25 -2.33 4.34
N PRO A 226 -5.49 -3.52 3.78
CA PRO A 226 -4.51 -4.26 2.98
C PRO A 226 -4.37 -3.66 1.59
N GLY A 227 -3.27 -3.97 0.89
CA GLY A 227 -3.06 -3.54 -0.48
C GLY A 227 -3.99 -4.22 -1.48
N HIS A 228 -4.33 -5.50 -1.26
CA HIS A 228 -5.25 -6.28 -2.12
C HIS A 228 -6.35 -6.94 -1.31
N SER A 229 -7.60 -6.92 -1.84
CA SER A 229 -8.75 -7.55 -1.19
C SER A 229 -9.93 -7.76 -2.14
N LEU A 230 -10.65 -8.86 -1.96
CA LEU A 230 -11.94 -9.10 -2.65
C LEU A 230 -13.14 -8.50 -1.91
N THR A 231 -12.95 -7.86 -0.76
CA THR A 231 -14.02 -7.31 0.06
C THR A 231 -13.57 -6.06 0.82
N LEU A 232 -14.47 -5.10 0.97
CA LEU A 232 -14.26 -3.93 1.85
C LEU A 232 -14.70 -4.19 3.29
N LYS A 233 -15.15 -5.42 3.59
CA LYS A 233 -15.63 -5.80 4.92
C LYS A 233 -14.52 -6.46 5.72
N GLY A 234 -14.40 -6.07 6.97
CA GLY A 234 -13.63 -6.84 7.94
C GLY A 234 -12.18 -6.43 8.14
N PHE A 235 -11.67 -5.40 7.54
CA PHE A 235 -10.27 -4.91 7.69
C PHE A 235 -9.78 -4.83 9.16
N GLY A 236 -9.95 -5.95 9.86
CA GLY A 236 -9.57 -6.13 11.25
C GLY A 236 -8.14 -6.65 11.36
N PRO A 237 -7.38 -6.15 12.34
CA PRO A 237 -5.94 -6.43 12.42
C PRO A 237 -5.61 -7.90 12.59
N LYS A 238 -6.50 -8.68 13.22
CA LYS A 238 -6.18 -10.06 13.59
C LYS A 238 -6.19 -11.04 12.42
N ILE A 239 -7.07 -10.85 11.44
CA ILE A 239 -7.27 -11.82 10.36
C ILE A 239 -6.24 -11.62 9.25
N ASP A 240 -6.19 -10.41 8.70
CA ASP A 240 -5.34 -10.11 7.54
C ASP A 240 -3.84 -10.11 7.91
N LEU A 241 -3.48 -9.54 9.07
CA LEU A 241 -2.10 -9.57 9.57
C LEU A 241 -1.63 -11.01 9.85
N LYS A 242 -2.51 -11.81 10.49
CA LYS A 242 -2.21 -13.23 10.73
C LYS A 242 -2.06 -14.00 9.41
N HIS A 243 -2.94 -13.75 8.44
CA HIS A 243 -2.89 -14.38 7.13
C HIS A 243 -1.55 -14.10 6.44
N SER A 244 -1.17 -12.82 6.33
CA SER A 244 0.10 -12.42 5.71
C SER A 244 1.29 -13.06 6.41
N ARG A 245 1.32 -13.03 7.75
CA ARG A 245 2.40 -13.67 8.53
C ARG A 245 2.48 -15.16 8.31
N ASP A 246 1.37 -15.88 8.42
CA ASP A 246 1.32 -17.33 8.21
C ASP A 246 1.74 -17.70 6.78
N TYR A 247 1.42 -16.84 5.82
CA TYR A 247 1.74 -17.06 4.41
C TYR A 247 3.24 -16.90 4.15
N VAL A 248 3.85 -15.81 4.58
CA VAL A 248 5.29 -15.57 4.43
C VAL A 248 6.10 -16.64 5.20
N LYS A 249 5.68 -16.99 6.43
CA LYS A 249 6.33 -18.08 7.17
C LYS A 249 6.22 -19.42 6.45
N PHE A 250 5.06 -19.74 5.89
CA PHE A 250 4.88 -20.99 5.14
C PHE A 250 5.77 -21.03 3.90
N PHE A 251 5.81 -19.93 3.14
CA PHE A 251 6.69 -19.80 1.98
C PHE A 251 8.16 -20.03 2.39
N LYS A 252 8.64 -19.31 3.40
CA LYS A 252 9.98 -19.43 3.93
C LYS A 252 10.31 -20.85 4.36
N ASP A 253 9.45 -21.46 5.19
CA ASP A 253 9.71 -22.76 5.80
C ASP A 253 9.59 -23.94 4.81
N GLN A 254 8.68 -23.85 3.82
CA GLN A 254 8.33 -24.97 2.97
C GLN A 254 8.87 -24.84 1.54
N ILE A 255 9.14 -23.65 1.04
CA ILE A 255 9.56 -23.40 -0.33
C ILE A 255 10.99 -22.84 -0.34
N GLU A 256 11.20 -21.65 0.20
CA GLU A 256 12.49 -20.95 0.20
C GLU A 256 13.60 -21.82 0.87
N SER A 257 13.31 -22.45 2.01
CA SER A 257 14.29 -23.30 2.74
C SER A 257 14.75 -24.55 1.97
N LYS A 258 14.02 -24.95 0.94
CA LYS A 258 14.39 -26.08 0.08
C LYS A 258 15.40 -25.70 -1.00
N GLY A 259 15.53 -24.40 -1.24
CA GLY A 259 16.35 -23.86 -2.32
C GLY A 259 15.63 -23.80 -3.65
N GLU A 260 16.21 -23.03 -4.54
CA GLU A 260 15.70 -22.86 -5.91
C GLU A 260 15.58 -24.20 -6.62
N ASP A 261 14.58 -24.31 -7.47
CA ASP A 261 14.36 -25.46 -8.34
C ASP A 261 14.12 -26.81 -7.63
N PHE A 262 13.83 -26.82 -6.31
CA PHE A 262 13.49 -28.05 -5.60
C PHE A 262 12.14 -28.61 -6.07
N TYR A 263 11.11 -27.74 -6.11
CA TYR A 263 9.77 -28.07 -6.58
C TYR A 263 9.57 -27.65 -8.02
N THR A 264 8.59 -28.23 -8.70
CA THR A 264 8.04 -27.71 -9.95
C THR A 264 7.03 -26.60 -9.67
N PRO A 265 6.69 -25.71 -10.64
CA PRO A 265 5.64 -24.71 -10.49
C PRO A 265 4.33 -25.28 -9.95
N GLN A 266 3.89 -26.42 -10.49
CA GLN A 266 2.65 -27.08 -10.06
C GLN A 266 2.71 -27.62 -8.64
N GLU A 267 3.85 -28.12 -8.18
CA GLU A 267 4.03 -28.56 -6.79
C GLU A 267 3.94 -27.39 -5.82
N ILE A 268 4.57 -26.25 -6.14
CA ILE A 268 4.46 -25.01 -5.32
C ILE A 268 3.01 -24.56 -5.27
N PHE A 269 2.35 -24.48 -6.43
CA PHE A 269 0.94 -24.12 -6.51
C PHE A 269 0.08 -25.00 -5.58
N ASN A 270 0.21 -26.31 -5.71
CA ASN A 270 -0.57 -27.27 -4.91
C ASN A 270 -0.27 -27.19 -3.41
N LEU A 271 0.99 -26.94 -3.02
CA LEU A 271 1.40 -26.78 -1.63
C LEU A 271 0.73 -25.56 -1.00
N ILE A 272 0.75 -24.43 -1.69
CA ILE A 272 0.19 -23.17 -1.18
C ILE A 272 -1.35 -23.24 -1.16
N ASP A 273 -2.01 -23.68 -2.25
CA ASP A 273 -3.47 -23.78 -2.30
C ASP A 273 -4.00 -24.74 -1.23
N LYS A 274 -3.32 -25.86 -0.99
CA LYS A 274 -3.66 -26.79 0.10
C LYS A 274 -3.53 -26.15 1.47
N LYS A 275 -2.55 -25.29 1.67
CA LYS A 275 -2.30 -24.63 2.96
C LYS A 275 -3.28 -23.50 3.23
N PHE A 276 -3.67 -22.77 2.18
CA PHE A 276 -4.60 -21.63 2.22
C PHE A 276 -5.82 -21.88 1.33
N PRO A 277 -6.68 -22.83 1.72
CA PRO A 277 -7.77 -23.29 0.87
C PRO A 277 -8.85 -22.23 0.69
N GLY A 278 -9.49 -22.25 -0.47
CA GLY A 278 -10.67 -21.41 -0.76
C GLY A 278 -10.34 -20.05 -1.36
N LEU A 279 -9.09 -19.65 -1.47
CA LEU A 279 -8.72 -18.36 -2.06
C LEU A 279 -8.91 -18.33 -3.59
N LEU A 280 -9.02 -19.48 -4.23
CA LEU A 280 -9.33 -19.61 -5.66
C LEU A 280 -10.84 -19.71 -5.95
N ALA A 281 -11.70 -19.60 -4.93
CA ALA A 281 -13.15 -19.82 -5.10
C ALA A 281 -13.88 -18.62 -5.72
N SER A 282 -13.23 -17.46 -5.91
CA SER A 282 -13.85 -16.30 -6.56
C SER A 282 -14.26 -16.62 -7.99
N LYS A 283 -15.49 -16.25 -8.36
CA LYS A 283 -16.02 -16.37 -9.73
C LYS A 283 -15.84 -15.09 -10.55
N THR A 284 -15.45 -14.01 -9.91
CA THR A 284 -15.41 -12.66 -10.50
C THR A 284 -13.99 -12.07 -10.52
N SER A 285 -13.05 -12.66 -9.80
CA SER A 285 -11.65 -12.23 -9.76
C SER A 285 -10.74 -13.41 -10.06
N THR A 286 -9.69 -13.14 -10.83
CA THR A 286 -8.58 -14.05 -11.12
C THR A 286 -7.31 -13.70 -10.34
N THR A 287 -7.34 -12.67 -9.51
CA THR A 287 -6.17 -12.15 -8.78
C THR A 287 -5.44 -13.26 -8.03
N SER A 288 -6.13 -13.98 -7.16
CA SER A 288 -5.52 -15.09 -6.40
C SER A 288 -4.89 -16.15 -7.30
N LEU A 289 -5.55 -16.53 -8.39
CA LEU A 289 -5.00 -17.50 -9.36
C LEU A 289 -3.74 -16.94 -10.03
N THR A 290 -3.76 -15.67 -10.40
CA THR A 290 -2.62 -14.98 -11.03
C THR A 290 -1.42 -14.95 -10.09
N LEU A 291 -1.60 -14.48 -8.86
CA LEU A 291 -0.53 -14.37 -7.87
C LEU A 291 0.08 -15.72 -7.50
N LEU A 292 -0.78 -16.74 -7.34
CA LEU A 292 -0.32 -18.09 -7.02
C LEU A 292 0.43 -18.74 -8.18
N ASN A 293 -0.02 -18.58 -9.41
CA ASN A 293 0.69 -19.06 -10.60
C ASN A 293 2.05 -18.40 -10.74
N ILE A 294 2.13 -17.06 -10.55
CA ILE A 294 3.39 -16.32 -10.63
C ILE A 294 4.37 -16.83 -9.57
N THR A 295 3.92 -17.05 -8.34
CA THR A 295 4.76 -17.63 -7.29
C THR A 295 5.28 -19.02 -7.69
N GLY A 296 4.44 -19.87 -8.26
CA GLY A 296 4.86 -21.18 -8.77
C GLY A 296 5.92 -21.08 -9.86
N GLU A 297 5.69 -20.22 -10.84
CA GLU A 297 6.61 -20.00 -11.98
C GLU A 297 7.93 -19.37 -11.53
N GLU A 298 7.91 -18.45 -10.55
CA GLU A 298 9.12 -17.78 -10.06
C GLU A 298 10.07 -18.74 -9.34
N PHE A 299 9.54 -19.56 -8.42
CA PHE A 299 10.38 -20.39 -7.55
C PHE A 299 10.45 -21.86 -7.99
N GLY A 300 9.72 -22.24 -9.04
CA GLY A 300 9.65 -23.62 -9.49
C GLY A 300 10.70 -23.96 -10.54
N ARG A 301 11.22 -25.20 -10.46
CA ARG A 301 12.13 -25.78 -11.46
C ARG A 301 11.51 -25.78 -12.85
N GLY A 302 12.15 -25.05 -13.78
CA GLY A 302 11.70 -24.92 -15.16
C GLY A 302 10.52 -23.97 -15.32
N GLY A 303 10.21 -23.18 -14.29
CA GLY A 303 9.19 -22.16 -14.34
C GLY A 303 9.61 -20.94 -15.17
N LYS A 304 8.63 -20.15 -15.57
CA LYS A 304 8.81 -18.90 -16.31
C LYS A 304 8.93 -17.77 -15.30
N ARG A 305 10.16 -17.49 -14.87
CA ARG A 305 10.45 -16.42 -13.89
C ARG A 305 10.06 -15.05 -14.40
N GLN A 306 9.74 -14.17 -13.47
CA GLN A 306 9.45 -12.77 -13.76
C GLN A 306 10.72 -12.06 -14.24
N VAL A 307 10.52 -11.00 -15.01
CA VAL A 307 11.63 -10.12 -15.39
C VAL A 307 11.72 -9.03 -14.32
N HIS A 308 12.77 -9.11 -13.50
CA HIS A 308 13.11 -8.07 -12.53
C HIS A 308 14.03 -7.05 -13.19
N TYR A 309 13.61 -5.80 -13.24
CA TYR A 309 14.39 -4.69 -13.81
C TYR A 309 15.29 -4.03 -12.77
N VAL A 310 15.10 -4.38 -11.50
CA VAL A 310 15.93 -3.96 -10.36
C VAL A 310 16.46 -5.20 -9.65
N ASP A 311 17.68 -5.12 -9.12
CA ASP A 311 18.32 -6.24 -8.42
C ASP A 311 17.83 -6.34 -6.97
N LEU A 312 16.66 -6.94 -6.77
CA LEU A 312 16.11 -7.18 -5.45
C LEU A 312 16.89 -8.27 -4.68
N ALA A 313 17.58 -9.17 -5.38
CA ALA A 313 18.38 -10.22 -4.74
C ALA A 313 19.63 -9.65 -4.04
N ALA A 314 20.12 -8.49 -4.49
CA ALA A 314 21.22 -7.79 -3.84
C ALA A 314 20.82 -7.14 -2.51
N PHE A 315 19.52 -7.15 -2.14
CA PHE A 315 19.09 -6.62 -0.85
C PHE A 315 19.83 -7.32 0.29
N ASN A 316 20.50 -6.51 1.10
CA ASN A 316 21.15 -6.94 2.34
C ASN A 316 20.75 -5.94 3.42
N SER A 317 19.99 -6.38 4.40
CA SER A 317 19.51 -5.54 5.50
C SER A 317 20.62 -4.75 6.21
N THR A 318 21.84 -5.33 6.29
CA THR A 318 23.00 -4.67 6.88
C THR A 318 23.60 -3.62 5.97
N ALA A 319 23.75 -3.92 4.68
CA ALA A 319 24.30 -2.98 3.69
C ALA A 319 23.35 -1.81 3.41
N GLU A 320 22.04 -2.06 3.43
CA GLU A 320 21.03 -1.00 3.29
C GLU A 320 21.04 -0.06 4.51
N LEU A 321 21.18 -0.58 5.72
CA LEU A 321 21.33 0.24 6.92
C LEU A 321 22.64 1.06 6.89
N GLU A 322 23.71 0.51 6.33
CA GLU A 322 24.97 1.22 6.12
C GLU A 322 24.86 2.27 5.01
N GLY A 323 24.13 1.99 3.94
CA GLY A 323 23.81 2.95 2.85
C GLY A 323 22.93 4.10 3.31
N TRP A 324 22.11 3.90 4.33
CA TRP A 324 21.27 4.91 4.99
C TRP A 324 22.02 5.74 6.05
N ASN A 325 23.21 5.38 6.46
CA ASN A 325 24.16 6.27 7.11
C ASN A 325 24.74 7.32 6.13
N LEU A 326 23.99 7.77 5.34
CA LEU A 326 23.75 8.87 4.49
C LEU A 326 24.56 10.08 4.86
N GLY A 327 25.70 10.21 4.28
CA GLY A 327 26.26 11.53 4.03
C GLY A 327 26.48 12.42 5.25
N LEU A 328 26.37 11.91 6.47
CA LEU A 328 27.08 12.44 7.63
C LEU A 328 28.53 11.99 7.47
N LYS A 329 29.22 12.61 6.51
CA LYS A 329 30.66 12.64 6.54
C LYS A 329 30.98 13.31 7.85
N ASP A 330 31.68 12.58 8.71
CA ASP A 330 32.39 13.18 9.82
C ASP A 330 33.24 14.32 9.26
N GLU A 331 32.83 15.57 9.54
CA GLU A 331 33.66 16.75 9.38
C GLU A 331 34.65 16.83 10.54
#